data_31e5d5988718abb4e19f3e5e1969eae6
#
_entry.id   31e5d5988718abb4e19f3e5e1969eae6
#
_cell.length_a   1.000
_cell.length_b   1.000
_cell.length_c   1.000
_cell.angle_alpha   90.00
_cell.angle_beta   90.00
_cell.angle_gamma   90.00
#
_symmetry.space_group_name_H-M   'P 1'
#
loop_
_entity.id
_entity.type
_entity.pdbx_description
1 polymer ?
#
loop_
_entity_poly.entity_id
_entity_poly.type
_entity_poly.pdbx_seq_one_letter_code
_entity_poly.pdbx_strand_id
1 'polypeptide(L)'
;RLRQLAIQHGEELTVCVLEKGSEVGAHIMSGAVIEPRALNELIPDWQAKGAPLNTPAGEDRFLFLTETRAYKLPTPPQMHNHGNYIVSLGNVCRWLAEQAAELEVDIYPGFAAAEVLYHEDGSVKGVATGDMGRTHDGEEGPNFAPGMELHARQTLFGEGCRGSLTKTLFQRFNLRDGVDPQVFGIGIKELWEIQPSLHRRGSITHTTGWPMDMKTYGGSWTYHLEDNLVSIGF
;
A
#
# COMPACT_ATOMS: atom_id res chain seq x y z
N ARG A 1 1.03 14.63 -6.86
CA ARG A 1 1.41 15.23 -8.18
C ARG A 1 0.36 16.20 -8.74
N LEU A 2 -0.94 15.91 -8.61
CA LEU A 2 -2.00 16.78 -9.13
C LEU A 2 -1.88 18.22 -8.58
N ARG A 3 -1.75 18.40 -7.27
CA ARG A 3 -1.57 19.73 -6.65
C ARG A 3 -0.28 20.43 -7.10
N GLN A 4 0.83 19.69 -7.22
CA GLN A 4 2.06 20.26 -7.76
C GLN A 4 1.87 20.81 -9.19
N LEU A 5 1.16 20.07 -10.05
CA LEU A 5 0.87 20.51 -11.41
C LEU A 5 -0.08 21.71 -11.42
N ALA A 6 -1.14 21.68 -10.61
CA ALA A 6 -2.07 22.79 -10.49
C ALA A 6 -1.34 24.09 -10.07
N ILE A 7 -0.48 24.02 -9.07
CA ILE A 7 0.34 25.15 -8.61
C ILE A 7 1.26 25.63 -9.75
N GLN A 8 1.92 24.71 -10.47
CA GLN A 8 2.80 25.06 -11.58
C GLN A 8 2.07 25.78 -12.73
N HIS A 9 0.81 25.44 -12.96
CA HIS A 9 -0.02 26.04 -14.01
C HIS A 9 -0.90 27.21 -13.54
N GLY A 10 -0.85 27.55 -12.26
CA GLY A 10 -1.69 28.59 -11.66
C GLY A 10 -3.18 28.24 -11.65
N GLU A 11 -3.51 26.95 -11.57
CA GLU A 11 -4.87 26.43 -11.57
C GLU A 11 -5.35 26.16 -10.14
N GLU A 12 -6.61 26.48 -9.85
CA GLU A 12 -7.28 26.04 -8.63
C GLU A 12 -7.77 24.60 -8.79
N LEU A 13 -7.26 23.71 -7.92
CA LEU A 13 -7.67 22.32 -7.86
C LEU A 13 -7.74 21.86 -6.42
N THR A 14 -8.91 21.54 -5.93
CA THR A 14 -9.10 20.86 -4.65
C THR A 14 -8.92 19.36 -4.82
N VAL A 15 -8.13 18.74 -3.94
CA VAL A 15 -7.94 17.30 -3.89
C VAL A 15 -8.28 16.81 -2.50
N CYS A 16 -9.16 15.81 -2.44
CA CYS A 16 -9.59 15.16 -1.20
C CYS A 16 -9.26 13.68 -1.27
N VAL A 17 -8.79 13.11 -0.16
CA VAL A 17 -8.50 11.67 0.00
C VAL A 17 -9.32 11.13 1.17
N LEU A 18 -10.12 10.10 0.91
CA LEU A 18 -10.79 9.33 1.96
C LEU A 18 -9.92 8.10 2.30
N GLU A 19 -9.67 7.91 3.58
CA GLU A 19 -8.98 6.72 4.10
C GLU A 19 -9.87 6.04 5.15
N LYS A 20 -10.19 4.76 4.92
CA LYS A 20 -11.04 4.00 5.85
C LYS A 20 -10.36 3.66 7.18
N GLY A 21 -9.03 3.58 7.19
CA GLY A 21 -8.25 3.36 8.39
C GLY A 21 -8.34 4.55 9.34
N SER A 22 -8.20 4.31 10.64
CA SER A 22 -8.21 5.36 11.68
C SER A 22 -7.09 6.38 11.50
N GLU A 23 -6.04 6.00 10.80
CA GLU A 23 -4.92 6.84 10.36
C GLU A 23 -4.34 6.32 9.05
N VAL A 24 -3.59 7.16 8.33
CA VAL A 24 -2.90 6.75 7.11
C VAL A 24 -1.88 5.65 7.44
N GLY A 25 -1.93 4.55 6.72
CA GLY A 25 -1.02 3.42 6.91
C GLY A 25 -1.43 2.42 8.00
N ALA A 26 -2.55 2.62 8.71
CA ALA A 26 -3.01 1.73 9.78
C ALA A 26 -3.23 0.27 9.32
N HIS A 27 -3.63 0.07 8.06
CA HIS A 27 -3.88 -1.25 7.49
C HIS A 27 -2.69 -1.84 6.72
N ILE A 28 -1.52 -1.21 6.82
CA ILE A 28 -0.31 -1.66 6.12
C ILE A 28 0.64 -2.31 7.13
N MET A 29 0.81 -3.63 7.02
CA MET A 29 1.87 -4.30 7.76
C MET A 29 3.23 -3.98 7.16
N SER A 30 4.19 -3.64 8.01
CA SER A 30 5.54 -3.23 7.65
C SER A 30 6.35 -4.29 6.92
N GLY A 31 7.41 -3.85 6.25
CA GLY A 31 8.38 -4.63 5.53
C GLY A 31 8.07 -4.72 4.03
N ALA A 32 8.69 -3.83 3.29
CA ALA A 32 8.71 -3.82 1.83
C ALA A 32 10.08 -3.40 1.34
N VAL A 33 10.41 -3.74 0.11
CA VAL A 33 11.53 -3.13 -0.62
C VAL A 33 10.96 -2.15 -1.62
N ILE A 34 11.44 -0.91 -1.59
CA ILE A 34 11.00 0.17 -2.47
C ILE A 34 12.13 0.62 -3.39
N GLU A 35 11.82 0.75 -4.67
CA GLU A 35 12.67 1.42 -5.65
C GLU A 35 12.41 2.93 -5.58
N PRO A 36 13.41 3.79 -5.32
CA PRO A 36 13.18 5.20 -5.05
C PRO A 36 12.90 6.06 -6.30
N ARG A 37 12.89 5.49 -7.51
CA ARG A 37 12.73 6.22 -8.78
C ARG A 37 11.51 7.13 -8.78
N ALA A 38 10.34 6.59 -8.46
CA ALA A 38 9.11 7.38 -8.44
C ALA A 38 9.16 8.50 -7.40
N LEU A 39 9.82 8.25 -6.26
CA LEU A 39 10.00 9.25 -5.21
C LEU A 39 10.99 10.35 -5.65
N ASN A 40 12.09 9.97 -6.32
CA ASN A 40 13.05 10.91 -6.91
C ASN A 40 12.38 11.85 -7.93
N GLU A 41 11.42 11.35 -8.71
CA GLU A 41 10.67 12.16 -9.68
C GLU A 41 9.61 13.05 -9.02
N LEU A 42 8.95 12.55 -7.96
CA LEU A 42 7.85 13.24 -7.30
C LEU A 42 8.34 14.29 -6.31
N ILE A 43 9.34 13.95 -5.50
CA ILE A 43 9.90 14.76 -4.41
C ILE A 43 11.43 14.59 -4.46
N PRO A 44 12.14 15.28 -5.36
CA PRO A 44 13.59 15.09 -5.56
C PRO A 44 14.44 15.28 -4.30
N ASP A 45 13.98 16.09 -3.36
CA ASP A 45 14.61 16.43 -2.08
C ASP A 45 14.10 15.57 -0.90
N TRP A 46 13.50 14.40 -1.17
CA TRP A 46 12.88 13.53 -0.18
C TRP A 46 13.82 13.17 0.99
N GLN A 47 15.12 13.01 0.73
CA GLN A 47 16.11 12.73 1.77
C GLN A 47 16.24 13.92 2.75
N ALA A 48 16.34 15.14 2.23
CA ALA A 48 16.40 16.36 3.04
C ALA A 48 15.09 16.61 3.81
N LYS A 49 13.98 16.15 3.27
CA LYS A 49 12.65 16.20 3.90
C LYS A 49 12.39 15.06 4.89
N GLY A 50 13.38 14.22 5.16
CA GLY A 50 13.29 13.18 6.17
C GLY A 50 12.38 12.00 5.79
N ALA A 51 12.28 11.65 4.51
CA ALA A 51 11.57 10.44 4.11
C ALA A 51 12.14 9.20 4.83
N PRO A 52 11.30 8.30 5.34
CA PRO A 52 11.75 7.18 6.17
C PRO A 52 12.32 6.01 5.34
N LEU A 53 13.25 6.30 4.43
CA LEU A 53 14.02 5.35 3.65
C LEU A 53 15.42 5.20 4.26
N ASN A 54 15.49 4.65 5.48
CA ASN A 54 16.69 4.65 6.29
C ASN A 54 17.56 3.39 6.11
N THR A 55 17.03 2.32 5.49
CA THR A 55 17.73 1.04 5.37
C THR A 55 17.98 0.71 3.89
N PRO A 56 19.13 1.11 3.32
CA PRO A 56 19.52 0.69 1.99
C PRO A 56 19.55 -0.84 1.87
N ALA A 57 19.05 -1.37 0.76
CA ALA A 57 19.18 -2.77 0.43
C ALA A 57 20.65 -3.15 0.26
N GLY A 58 21.07 -4.18 0.99
CA GLY A 58 22.45 -4.68 0.99
C GLY A 58 22.57 -6.00 0.25
N GLU A 59 22.84 -7.08 1.01
CA GLU A 59 23.03 -8.41 0.42
C GLU A 59 21.69 -9.03 -0.01
N ASP A 60 21.58 -9.36 -1.30
CA ASP A 60 20.49 -10.17 -1.84
C ASP A 60 20.89 -11.66 -1.85
N ARG A 61 20.05 -12.51 -1.29
CA ARG A 61 20.20 -13.95 -1.33
C ARG A 61 18.93 -14.60 -1.87
N PHE A 62 19.13 -15.56 -2.79
CA PHE A 62 18.06 -16.40 -3.28
C PHE A 62 18.37 -17.86 -2.96
N LEU A 63 17.47 -18.54 -2.24
CA LEU A 63 17.69 -19.88 -1.73
C LEU A 63 16.62 -20.85 -2.26
N PHE A 64 17.04 -22.03 -2.64
CA PHE A 64 16.16 -23.17 -2.83
C PHE A 64 16.16 -24.01 -1.55
N LEU A 65 14.98 -24.22 -0.98
CA LEU A 65 14.80 -24.98 0.25
C LEU A 65 14.35 -26.41 -0.05
N THR A 66 14.94 -27.34 0.67
CA THR A 66 14.41 -28.69 0.88
C THR A 66 14.01 -28.80 2.36
N GLU A 67 13.41 -29.89 2.76
CA GLU A 67 13.02 -30.13 4.16
C GLU A 67 14.18 -29.98 5.15
N THR A 68 15.39 -30.27 4.74
CA THR A 68 16.57 -30.33 5.64
C THR A 68 17.74 -29.42 5.22
N ARG A 69 17.70 -28.83 4.03
CA ARG A 69 18.83 -28.05 3.49
C ARG A 69 18.36 -26.82 2.72
N ALA A 70 19.24 -25.82 2.67
CA ALA A 70 19.10 -24.64 1.83
C ALA A 70 20.27 -24.56 0.83
N TYR A 71 19.97 -24.36 -0.43
CA TYR A 71 20.94 -24.21 -1.51
C TYR A 71 20.89 -22.80 -2.07
N LYS A 72 22.03 -22.11 -2.10
CA LYS A 72 22.13 -20.78 -2.70
C LYS A 72 22.02 -20.89 -4.22
N LEU A 73 21.09 -20.15 -4.80
CA LEU A 73 20.94 -20.01 -6.24
C LEU A 73 21.42 -18.60 -6.67
N PRO A 74 21.75 -18.43 -7.96
CA PRO A 74 21.93 -17.11 -8.53
C PRO A 74 20.65 -16.28 -8.34
N THR A 75 20.77 -15.05 -7.85
CA THR A 75 19.62 -14.14 -7.74
C THR A 75 19.16 -13.73 -9.14
N PRO A 76 17.88 -13.96 -9.51
CA PRO A 76 17.36 -13.52 -10.81
C PRO A 76 17.51 -12.00 -10.97
N PRO A 77 17.81 -11.49 -12.18
CA PRO A 77 18.03 -10.04 -12.40
C PRO A 77 16.90 -9.14 -11.89
N GLN A 78 15.64 -9.57 -12.03
CA GLN A 78 14.45 -8.86 -11.58
C GLN A 78 14.29 -8.82 -10.05
N MET A 79 15.08 -9.59 -9.31
CA MET A 79 15.10 -9.62 -7.84
C MET A 79 16.30 -8.90 -7.24
N HIS A 80 17.12 -8.24 -8.07
CA HIS A 80 18.24 -7.45 -7.59
C HIS A 80 17.72 -6.15 -6.97
N ASN A 81 18.16 -5.86 -5.75
CA ASN A 81 17.70 -4.68 -4.98
C ASN A 81 18.78 -3.61 -4.79
N HIS A 82 19.85 -3.64 -5.55
CA HIS A 82 20.88 -2.61 -5.46
C HIS A 82 20.30 -1.22 -5.75
N GLY A 83 20.47 -0.28 -4.82
CA GLY A 83 19.91 1.06 -4.88
C GLY A 83 18.47 1.20 -4.36
N ASN A 84 17.83 0.10 -3.97
CA ASN A 84 16.53 0.09 -3.31
C ASN A 84 16.67 0.24 -1.78
N TYR A 85 15.54 0.38 -1.09
CA TYR A 85 15.49 0.52 0.36
C TYR A 85 14.48 -0.46 0.96
N ILE A 86 14.85 -1.07 2.08
CA ILE A 86 13.90 -1.79 2.93
C ILE A 86 13.21 -0.78 3.82
N VAL A 87 11.87 -0.77 3.83
CA VAL A 87 11.09 0.25 4.52
C VAL A 87 9.92 -0.34 5.30
N SER A 88 9.46 0.39 6.30
CA SER A 88 8.10 0.29 6.77
C SER A 88 7.19 1.07 5.82
N LEU A 89 6.40 0.37 5.01
CA LEU A 89 5.52 1.02 4.04
C LEU A 89 4.46 1.89 4.72
N GLY A 90 4.01 1.53 5.92
CA GLY A 90 3.11 2.37 6.73
C GLY A 90 3.74 3.71 7.08
N ASN A 91 5.04 3.73 7.45
CA ASN A 91 5.76 4.97 7.73
C ASN A 91 5.93 5.82 6.47
N VAL A 92 6.24 5.19 5.34
CA VAL A 92 6.34 5.91 4.05
C VAL A 92 5.00 6.54 3.67
N CYS A 93 3.88 5.82 3.84
CA CYS A 93 2.56 6.35 3.55
C CYS A 93 2.19 7.53 4.47
N ARG A 94 2.51 7.46 5.77
CA ARG A 94 2.30 8.59 6.70
C ARG A 94 3.10 9.82 6.28
N TRP A 95 4.38 9.65 6.00
CA TRP A 95 5.23 10.74 5.52
C TRP A 95 4.73 11.33 4.19
N LEU A 96 4.27 10.49 3.24
CA LEU A 96 3.67 10.97 1.98
C LEU A 96 2.37 11.75 2.22
N ALA A 97 1.58 11.36 3.22
CA ALA A 97 0.37 12.09 3.60
C ALA A 97 0.71 13.49 4.17
N GLU A 98 1.77 13.61 4.98
CA GLU A 98 2.28 14.89 5.44
C GLU A 98 2.71 15.77 4.25
N GLN A 99 3.46 15.22 3.30
CA GLN A 99 3.86 15.93 2.09
C GLN A 99 2.67 16.35 1.21
N ALA A 100 1.61 15.55 1.19
CA ALA A 100 0.37 15.90 0.49
C ALA A 100 -0.38 17.02 1.22
N ALA A 101 -0.46 16.98 2.54
CA ALA A 101 -1.08 18.03 3.35
C ALA A 101 -0.37 19.38 3.21
N GLU A 102 0.98 19.39 3.12
CA GLU A 102 1.76 20.62 2.80
C GLU A 102 1.36 21.25 1.45
N LEU A 103 0.81 20.45 0.53
CA LEU A 103 0.28 20.89 -0.75
C LEU A 103 -1.23 21.15 -0.73
N GLU A 104 -1.82 21.29 0.46
CA GLU A 104 -3.26 21.54 0.65
C GLU A 104 -4.14 20.41 0.08
N VAL A 105 -3.71 19.16 0.23
CA VAL A 105 -4.55 17.99 0.00
C VAL A 105 -5.29 17.67 1.30
N ASP A 106 -6.63 17.66 1.24
CA ASP A 106 -7.46 17.27 2.38
C ASP A 106 -7.46 15.73 2.51
N ILE A 107 -6.99 15.22 3.65
CA ILE A 107 -6.97 13.78 3.92
C ILE A 107 -7.87 13.51 5.13
N TYR A 108 -8.86 12.63 4.94
CA TYR A 108 -9.85 12.27 5.95
C TYR A 108 -9.69 10.80 6.35
N PRO A 109 -8.86 10.51 7.38
CA PRO A 109 -8.78 9.18 7.95
C PRO A 109 -10.04 8.86 8.78
N GLY A 110 -10.41 7.58 8.86
CA GLY A 110 -11.62 7.10 9.52
C GLY A 110 -12.89 7.21 8.66
N PHE A 111 -12.82 7.77 7.46
CA PHE A 111 -13.97 7.90 6.56
C PHE A 111 -13.89 6.90 5.41
N ALA A 112 -14.72 5.87 5.47
CA ALA A 112 -14.85 4.90 4.40
C ALA A 112 -15.88 5.38 3.37
N ALA A 113 -15.49 5.41 2.09
CA ALA A 113 -16.46 5.52 1.01
C ALA A 113 -17.31 4.24 0.95
N ALA A 114 -18.64 4.39 1.06
CA ALA A 114 -19.59 3.29 1.16
C ALA A 114 -20.40 3.10 -0.13
N GLU A 115 -20.59 4.16 -0.91
CA GLU A 115 -21.39 4.15 -2.13
C GLU A 115 -20.75 4.99 -3.23
N VAL A 116 -20.90 4.57 -4.48
CA VAL A 116 -20.57 5.37 -5.66
C VAL A 116 -21.80 6.14 -6.12
N LEU A 117 -21.67 7.44 -6.23
CA LEU A 117 -22.72 8.32 -6.73
C LEU A 117 -22.61 8.50 -8.25
N TYR A 118 -23.74 8.60 -8.91
CA TYR A 118 -23.83 8.71 -10.36
C TYR A 118 -24.65 9.94 -10.79
N HIS A 119 -24.28 10.51 -11.92
CA HIS A 119 -25.12 11.46 -12.66
C HIS A 119 -26.27 10.73 -13.37
N GLU A 120 -27.24 11.48 -13.87
CA GLU A 120 -28.36 10.94 -14.65
C GLU A 120 -27.91 10.20 -15.93
N ASP A 121 -26.81 10.62 -16.52
CA ASP A 121 -26.19 9.96 -17.68
C ASP A 121 -25.41 8.68 -17.32
N GLY A 122 -25.35 8.32 -16.04
CA GLY A 122 -24.66 7.13 -15.52
C GLY A 122 -23.17 7.31 -15.26
N SER A 123 -22.58 8.46 -15.54
CA SER A 123 -21.19 8.75 -15.19
C SER A 123 -21.01 8.91 -13.67
N VAL A 124 -19.80 8.67 -13.18
CA VAL A 124 -19.49 8.79 -11.74
C VAL A 124 -19.50 10.27 -11.33
N LYS A 125 -20.32 10.59 -10.34
CA LYS A 125 -20.49 11.93 -9.75
C LYS A 125 -19.55 12.14 -8.55
N GLY A 126 -19.23 11.05 -7.84
CA GLY A 126 -18.47 11.07 -6.61
C GLY A 126 -18.72 9.83 -5.75
N VAL A 127 -18.58 9.98 -4.45
CA VAL A 127 -18.84 8.91 -3.48
C VAL A 127 -19.61 9.44 -2.28
N ALA A 128 -20.33 8.56 -1.59
CA ALA A 128 -20.87 8.83 -0.26
C ALA A 128 -20.11 8.05 0.79
N THR A 129 -19.88 8.66 1.96
CA THR A 129 -19.38 7.96 3.15
C THR A 129 -20.51 7.23 3.84
N GLY A 130 -20.19 6.19 4.62
CA GLY A 130 -21.16 5.53 5.49
C GLY A 130 -21.48 6.36 6.73
N ASP A 131 -22.60 6.04 7.37
CA ASP A 131 -22.94 6.60 8.68
C ASP A 131 -21.87 6.19 9.71
N MET A 132 -21.58 7.11 10.61
CA MET A 132 -20.68 6.88 11.74
C MET A 132 -21.43 6.77 13.04
N GLY A 133 -20.84 6.09 14.04
CA GLY A 133 -21.39 6.02 15.40
C GLY A 133 -22.67 5.20 15.55
N ARG A 134 -22.98 4.28 14.62
CA ARG A 134 -24.02 3.27 14.85
C ARG A 134 -23.56 2.23 15.84
N THR A 135 -24.50 1.75 16.65
CA THR A 135 -24.28 0.62 17.56
C THR A 135 -24.17 -0.70 16.80
N HIS A 136 -23.77 -1.77 17.47
CA HIS A 136 -23.73 -3.11 16.87
C HIS A 136 -25.08 -3.57 16.29
N ASP A 137 -26.20 -3.11 16.89
CA ASP A 137 -27.57 -3.43 16.46
C ASP A 137 -28.09 -2.49 15.36
N GLY A 138 -27.26 -1.56 14.88
CA GLY A 138 -27.60 -0.63 13.80
C GLY A 138 -28.31 0.65 14.23
N GLU A 139 -28.60 0.80 15.54
CA GLU A 139 -29.23 2.00 16.10
C GLU A 139 -28.25 3.19 16.13
N GLU A 140 -28.78 4.40 16.20
CA GLU A 140 -28.00 5.62 16.36
C GLU A 140 -27.39 5.68 17.76
N GLY A 141 -26.04 5.67 17.84
CA GLY A 141 -25.31 5.80 19.09
C GLY A 141 -25.10 7.29 19.48
N PRO A 142 -24.46 7.55 20.65
CA PRO A 142 -24.24 8.91 21.14
C PRO A 142 -23.39 9.81 20.21
N ASN A 143 -22.56 9.19 19.36
CA ASN A 143 -21.69 9.88 18.40
C ASN A 143 -22.16 9.64 16.95
N PHE A 144 -23.45 9.42 16.76
CA PHE A 144 -24.00 9.21 15.41
C PHE A 144 -23.81 10.46 14.55
N ALA A 145 -23.30 10.25 13.35
CA ALA A 145 -23.24 11.25 12.29
C ALA A 145 -23.62 10.58 10.97
N PRO A 146 -24.56 11.16 10.20
CA PRO A 146 -24.95 10.63 8.91
C PRO A 146 -23.80 10.73 7.91
N GLY A 147 -23.75 9.80 6.95
CA GLY A 147 -22.83 9.86 5.84
C GLY A 147 -22.98 11.13 5.01
N MET A 148 -21.93 11.50 4.29
CA MET A 148 -21.87 12.70 3.45
C MET A 148 -21.60 12.34 2.00
N GLU A 149 -22.17 13.07 1.08
CA GLU A 149 -21.83 12.98 -0.34
C GLU A 149 -20.62 13.89 -0.66
N LEU A 150 -19.62 13.33 -1.31
CA LEU A 150 -18.48 14.07 -1.85
C LEU A 150 -18.55 14.01 -3.38
N HIS A 151 -18.80 15.15 -3.98
CA HIS A 151 -18.88 15.29 -5.43
C HIS A 151 -17.52 15.70 -6.00
N ALA A 152 -17.12 15.12 -7.12
CA ALA A 152 -15.85 15.41 -7.76
C ALA A 152 -15.96 15.31 -9.29
N ARG A 153 -15.20 16.13 -10.00
CA ARG A 153 -15.08 16.01 -11.47
C ARG A 153 -14.38 14.71 -11.88
N GLN A 154 -13.50 14.20 -11.00
CA GLN A 154 -12.79 12.94 -11.20
C GLN A 154 -12.65 12.22 -9.88
N THR A 155 -12.99 10.93 -9.84
CA THR A 155 -12.82 10.05 -8.68
C THR A 155 -11.83 8.95 -8.99
N LEU A 156 -10.82 8.78 -8.12
CA LEU A 156 -9.78 7.75 -8.24
C LEU A 156 -10.00 6.71 -7.14
N PHE A 157 -10.18 5.44 -7.52
CA PHE A 157 -10.40 4.33 -6.59
C PHE A 157 -9.09 3.58 -6.36
N GLY A 158 -8.42 3.86 -5.23
CA GLY A 158 -7.17 3.22 -4.81
C GLY A 158 -7.39 2.13 -3.76
N GLU A 159 -8.45 1.34 -3.88
CA GLU A 159 -8.90 0.39 -2.85
C GLU A 159 -8.15 -0.96 -2.82
N GLY A 160 -7.16 -1.13 -3.68
CA GLY A 160 -6.39 -2.38 -3.79
C GLY A 160 -7.13 -3.49 -4.57
N CYS A 161 -6.58 -4.71 -4.51
CA CYS A 161 -6.99 -5.83 -5.37
C CYS A 161 -8.42 -6.33 -5.11
N ARG A 162 -9.02 -6.01 -3.98
CA ARG A 162 -10.39 -6.43 -3.58
C ARG A 162 -11.25 -5.27 -3.12
N GLY A 163 -11.05 -4.11 -3.72
CA GLY A 163 -11.79 -2.88 -3.42
C GLY A 163 -13.30 -3.08 -3.44
N SER A 164 -13.99 -2.56 -2.44
CA SER A 164 -15.42 -2.73 -2.26
C SER A 164 -16.22 -2.02 -3.36
N LEU A 165 -15.97 -0.74 -3.55
CA LEU A 165 -16.64 0.05 -4.58
C LEU A 165 -16.14 -0.29 -5.99
N THR A 166 -14.87 -0.64 -6.13
CA THR A 166 -14.31 -1.10 -7.41
C THR A 166 -15.06 -2.32 -7.96
N LYS A 167 -15.52 -3.24 -7.11
CA LYS A 167 -16.35 -4.39 -7.55
C LYS A 167 -17.67 -3.93 -8.13
N THR A 168 -18.31 -2.94 -7.56
CA THR A 168 -19.55 -2.34 -8.07
C THR A 168 -19.30 -1.70 -9.44
N LEU A 169 -18.18 -0.98 -9.59
CA LEU A 169 -17.79 -0.38 -10.87
C LEU A 169 -17.51 -1.44 -11.95
N PHE A 170 -16.84 -2.54 -11.60
CA PHE A 170 -16.60 -3.66 -12.50
C PHE A 170 -17.89 -4.21 -13.08
N GLN A 171 -18.91 -4.39 -12.25
CA GLN A 171 -20.22 -4.87 -12.68
C GLN A 171 -20.97 -3.83 -13.50
N ARG A 172 -21.03 -2.58 -13.01
CA ARG A 172 -21.82 -1.53 -13.66
C ARG A 172 -21.31 -1.16 -15.04
N PHE A 173 -20.01 -1.07 -15.21
CA PHE A 173 -19.35 -0.65 -16.45
C PHE A 173 -18.76 -1.81 -17.26
N ASN A 174 -19.04 -3.04 -16.84
CA ASN A 174 -18.52 -4.26 -17.48
C ASN A 174 -16.99 -4.23 -17.72
N LEU A 175 -16.22 -3.71 -16.71
CA LEU A 175 -14.78 -3.48 -16.86
C LEU A 175 -13.95 -4.77 -16.91
N ARG A 176 -14.58 -5.93 -16.74
CA ARG A 176 -13.93 -7.25 -16.82
C ARG A 176 -14.21 -7.98 -18.12
N ASP A 177 -14.95 -7.36 -19.06
CA ASP A 177 -15.22 -7.97 -20.36
C ASP A 177 -13.93 -8.08 -21.19
N GLY A 178 -13.67 -9.27 -21.72
CA GLY A 178 -12.48 -9.56 -22.49
C GLY A 178 -11.14 -9.51 -21.70
N VAL A 179 -11.19 -9.46 -20.36
CA VAL A 179 -10.01 -9.43 -19.49
C VAL A 179 -9.79 -10.79 -18.83
N ASP A 180 -8.54 -11.25 -18.81
CA ASP A 180 -8.17 -12.47 -18.09
C ASP A 180 -8.58 -12.41 -16.62
N PRO A 181 -8.92 -13.57 -16.00
CA PRO A 181 -9.21 -13.64 -14.59
C PRO A 181 -8.06 -13.09 -13.74
N GLN A 182 -8.38 -12.27 -12.75
CA GLN A 182 -7.38 -11.78 -11.82
C GLN A 182 -6.84 -12.92 -10.96
N VAL A 183 -5.53 -13.04 -10.88
CA VAL A 183 -4.84 -13.99 -10.01
C VAL A 183 -4.50 -13.30 -8.69
N PHE A 184 -4.79 -14.00 -7.57
CA PHE A 184 -4.51 -13.52 -6.23
C PHE A 184 -3.45 -14.38 -5.57
N GLY A 185 -2.38 -13.76 -5.06
CA GLY A 185 -1.48 -14.39 -4.12
C GLY A 185 -2.11 -14.42 -2.72
N ILE A 186 -1.91 -15.52 -2.02
CA ILE A 186 -2.25 -15.66 -0.59
C ILE A 186 -0.93 -15.76 0.16
N GLY A 187 -0.80 -15.00 1.23
CA GLY A 187 0.41 -15.04 2.05
C GLY A 187 0.15 -14.61 3.49
N ILE A 188 1.06 -15.00 4.35
CA ILE A 188 1.13 -14.55 5.73
C ILE A 188 2.41 -13.75 5.89
N LYS A 189 2.32 -12.64 6.60
CA LYS A 189 3.45 -11.75 6.89
C LYS A 189 3.49 -11.45 8.39
N GLU A 190 4.70 -11.45 8.94
CA GLU A 190 4.97 -11.12 10.33
C GLU A 190 6.12 -10.11 10.43
N LEU A 191 6.13 -9.35 11.52
CA LEU A 191 7.23 -8.47 11.90
C LEU A 191 7.76 -8.92 13.27
N TRP A 192 9.03 -9.24 13.32
CA TRP A 192 9.70 -9.75 14.50
C TRP A 192 10.81 -8.82 14.96
N GLU A 193 10.93 -8.60 16.26
CA GLU A 193 12.14 -8.08 16.88
C GLU A 193 13.06 -9.26 17.21
N ILE A 194 14.31 -9.20 16.76
CA ILE A 194 15.28 -10.27 16.95
C ILE A 194 16.46 -9.81 17.79
N GLN A 195 17.26 -10.75 18.27
CA GLN A 195 18.50 -10.42 18.99
C GLN A 195 19.45 -9.62 18.08
N PRO A 196 20.06 -8.52 18.60
CA PRO A 196 20.95 -7.67 17.78
C PRO A 196 22.12 -8.44 17.15
N SER A 197 22.62 -9.49 17.80
CA SER A 197 23.70 -10.35 17.30
C SER A 197 23.34 -11.13 16.04
N LEU A 198 22.03 -11.35 15.80
CA LEU A 198 21.50 -12.05 14.63
C LEU A 198 21.03 -11.09 13.53
N HIS A 199 20.87 -9.82 13.87
CA HIS A 199 20.39 -8.81 12.94
C HIS A 199 21.47 -8.40 11.93
N ARG A 200 21.05 -8.25 10.65
CA ARG A 200 21.91 -7.83 9.55
C ARG A 200 21.18 -6.79 8.70
N ARG A 201 21.14 -5.56 9.20
CA ARG A 201 20.45 -4.45 8.55
C ARG A 201 20.71 -4.40 7.04
N GLY A 202 19.65 -4.30 6.25
CA GLY A 202 19.71 -4.28 4.79
C GLY A 202 19.77 -5.66 4.12
N SER A 203 19.88 -6.75 4.88
CA SER A 203 19.88 -8.11 4.30
C SER A 203 18.51 -8.50 3.76
N ILE A 204 18.50 -9.02 2.54
CA ILE A 204 17.33 -9.51 1.83
C ILE A 204 17.54 -10.98 1.52
N THR A 205 16.61 -11.82 1.90
CA THR A 205 16.61 -13.24 1.53
C THR A 205 15.26 -13.60 0.95
N HIS A 206 15.27 -14.17 -0.25
CA HIS A 206 14.11 -14.80 -0.86
C HIS A 206 14.33 -16.32 -0.95
N THR A 207 13.26 -17.08 -0.85
CA THR A 207 13.33 -18.53 -0.95
C THR A 207 12.29 -19.07 -1.91
N THR A 208 12.52 -20.29 -2.39
CA THR A 208 11.55 -21.11 -3.13
C THR A 208 11.74 -22.58 -2.74
N GLY A 209 10.82 -23.46 -3.11
CA GLY A 209 10.86 -24.87 -2.79
C GLY A 209 10.10 -25.20 -1.52
N TRP A 210 10.64 -26.07 -0.66
CA TRP A 210 9.96 -26.52 0.56
C TRP A 210 9.43 -25.35 1.41
N PRO A 211 8.21 -25.44 1.98
CA PRO A 211 7.31 -26.61 2.07
C PRO A 211 6.42 -26.82 0.82
N MET A 212 6.56 -26.01 -0.21
CA MET A 212 5.77 -26.14 -1.43
C MET A 212 6.33 -27.20 -2.38
N ASP A 213 5.44 -27.80 -3.15
CA ASP A 213 5.80 -28.69 -4.25
C ASP A 213 6.17 -27.89 -5.52
N MET A 214 6.63 -28.60 -6.56
CA MET A 214 7.00 -27.98 -7.85
C MET A 214 5.82 -27.48 -8.68
N LYS A 215 4.57 -27.72 -8.24
CA LYS A 215 3.36 -27.28 -8.93
C LYS A 215 2.77 -26.00 -8.30
N THR A 216 3.15 -25.72 -7.06
CA THR A 216 2.66 -24.56 -6.31
C THR A 216 3.65 -23.42 -6.44
N TYR A 217 3.24 -22.35 -7.08
CA TYR A 217 4.06 -21.14 -7.20
C TYR A 217 4.05 -20.36 -5.89
N GLY A 218 5.24 -20.00 -5.40
CA GLY A 218 5.39 -19.19 -4.19
C GLY A 218 6.79 -19.31 -3.58
N GLY A 219 6.93 -18.72 -2.40
CA GLY A 219 8.18 -18.72 -1.65
C GLY A 219 8.07 -17.83 -0.42
N SER A 220 9.19 -17.60 0.24
CA SER A 220 9.24 -16.72 1.40
C SER A 220 10.27 -15.61 1.20
N TRP A 221 10.15 -14.60 2.06
CA TRP A 221 11.15 -13.55 2.16
C TRP A 221 11.48 -13.24 3.62
N THR A 222 12.67 -12.71 3.82
CA THR A 222 13.14 -12.19 5.10
C THR A 222 13.87 -10.89 4.81
N TYR A 223 13.39 -9.78 5.39
CA TYR A 223 13.97 -8.44 5.23
C TYR A 223 14.38 -7.90 6.60
N HIS A 224 15.66 -7.55 6.74
CA HIS A 224 16.17 -6.93 7.96
C HIS A 224 16.08 -5.40 7.86
N LEU A 225 15.15 -4.83 8.61
CA LEU A 225 14.89 -3.40 8.68
C LEU A 225 15.86 -2.70 9.64
N GLU A 226 15.48 -1.55 10.15
CA GLU A 226 16.10 -0.87 11.28
C GLU A 226 15.66 -1.47 12.63
N ASP A 227 16.28 -1.06 13.73
CA ASP A 227 15.89 -1.38 15.12
C ASP A 227 15.71 -2.88 15.43
N ASN A 228 16.57 -3.73 14.85
CA ASN A 228 16.53 -5.19 14.99
C ASN A 228 15.21 -5.83 14.51
N LEU A 229 14.44 -5.11 13.71
CA LEU A 229 13.20 -5.63 13.13
C LEU A 229 13.48 -6.45 11.88
N VAL A 230 12.76 -7.54 11.77
CA VAL A 230 12.78 -8.44 10.61
C VAL A 230 11.35 -8.71 10.15
N SER A 231 11.10 -8.38 8.89
CA SER A 231 9.85 -8.78 8.22
C SER A 231 10.05 -10.14 7.58
N ILE A 232 9.16 -11.06 7.90
CA ILE A 232 9.12 -12.40 7.34
C ILE A 232 7.76 -12.60 6.68
N GLY A 233 7.75 -13.20 5.52
CA GLY A 233 6.50 -13.57 4.86
C GLY A 233 6.64 -14.78 3.95
N PHE A 234 5.50 -15.42 3.76
CA PHE A 234 5.37 -16.64 2.97
C PHE A 234 4.10 -16.58 2.12
#